data_f99d0b3fba018eb8bc416105e014373a
#
_entry.id   f99d0b3fba018eb8bc416105e014373a
#
_cell.length_a   1.000
_cell.length_b   1.000
_cell.length_c   1.000
_cell.angle_alpha   90.00
_cell.angle_beta   90.00
_cell.angle_gamma   90.00
#
_symmetry.space_group_name_H-M   'P 1'
#
loop_
_entity.id
_entity.type
_entity.pdbx_description
1 polymer ?
#
loop_
_entity_poly.entity_id
_entity_poly.type
_entity_poly.pdbx_seq_one_letter_code
_entity_poly.pdbx_strand_id
1 'polypeptide(L)' 'MKGYSVQFNVYAETQEEADRASEAIKAFISAQAGKGVAVTANKLTEAVQRWKDNFLVTSYFR' A
#
# COMPACT_ATOMS: atom_id res chain seq x y z
N MET A 1 -18.94 2.23 6.52
CA MET A 1 -17.90 2.87 5.69
C MET A 1 -18.05 2.42 4.25
N LYS A 2 -17.73 3.30 3.32
CA LYS A 2 -17.73 2.97 1.91
C LYS A 2 -16.31 2.74 1.42
N GLY A 3 -16.16 1.88 0.41
CA GLY A 3 -14.89 1.71 -0.28
C GLY A 3 -14.74 2.77 -1.38
N TYR A 4 -13.55 3.37 -1.45
CA TYR A 4 -13.21 4.34 -2.49
C TYR A 4 -11.97 3.85 -3.24
N SER A 5 -11.96 4.01 -4.54
CA SER A 5 -10.81 3.66 -5.35
C SER A 5 -9.71 4.71 -5.21
N VAL A 6 -8.48 4.23 -5.10
CA VAL A 6 -7.30 5.09 -5.04
C VAL A 6 -6.40 4.73 -6.20
N GLN A 7 -5.90 5.74 -6.90
CA GLN A 7 -5.01 5.52 -8.04
C GLN A 7 -3.70 6.25 -7.84
N PHE A 8 -2.62 5.58 -8.17
CA PHE A 8 -1.28 6.16 -8.17
C PHE A 8 -0.41 5.35 -9.13
N ASN A 9 0.72 5.91 -9.50
CA ASN A 9 1.64 5.27 -10.42
C ASN A 9 2.88 4.80 -9.69
N VAL A 10 3.39 3.65 -10.10
CA VAL A 10 4.69 3.13 -9.64
C VAL A 10 5.59 2.96 -10.86
N TYR A 11 6.88 3.06 -10.63
CA TYR A 11 7.85 2.83 -11.71
C TYR A 11 8.08 1.33 -11.86
N ALA A 12 8.01 0.85 -13.08
CA ALA A 12 8.20 -0.56 -13.41
C ALA A 12 8.75 -0.71 -14.82
N GLU A 13 9.44 -1.82 -15.05
CA GLU A 13 9.94 -2.14 -16.39
C GLU A 13 8.82 -2.71 -17.27
N THR A 14 7.85 -3.39 -16.67
CA THR A 14 6.75 -4.01 -17.38
C THR A 14 5.44 -3.81 -16.64
N GLN A 15 4.35 -3.96 -17.38
CA GLN A 15 3.01 -3.90 -16.78
C GLN A 15 2.82 -5.04 -15.75
N GLU A 16 3.42 -6.20 -16.00
CA GLU A 16 3.33 -7.33 -15.07
C GLU A 16 3.90 -7.00 -13.70
N GLU A 17 5.01 -6.27 -13.65
CA GLU A 17 5.60 -5.85 -12.39
C GLU A 17 4.64 -4.91 -11.62
N ALA A 18 4.04 -3.96 -12.34
CA ALA A 18 3.06 -3.05 -11.74
C ALA A 18 1.84 -3.81 -11.23
N ASP A 19 1.38 -4.80 -11.98
CA ASP A 19 0.24 -5.63 -11.58
C ASP A 19 0.55 -6.43 -10.32
N ARG A 20 1.77 -6.95 -10.19
CA ARG A 20 2.18 -7.67 -8.99
C ARG A 20 2.20 -6.75 -7.76
N ALA A 21 2.65 -5.50 -7.93
CA ALA A 21 2.62 -4.53 -6.84
C ALA A 21 1.17 -4.23 -6.41
N SER A 22 0.28 -4.07 -7.37
CA SER A 22 -1.14 -3.87 -7.10
C SER A 22 -1.75 -5.06 -6.34
N GLU A 23 -1.46 -6.28 -6.79
CA GLU A 23 -1.95 -7.48 -6.13
C GLU A 23 -1.41 -7.64 -4.72
N ALA A 24 -0.15 -7.26 -4.49
CA ALA A 24 0.45 -7.32 -3.16
C ALA A 24 -0.28 -6.39 -2.19
N ILE A 25 -0.63 -5.18 -2.62
CA ILE A 25 -1.37 -4.23 -1.80
C ILE A 25 -2.78 -4.76 -1.51
N LYS A 26 -3.45 -5.29 -2.52
CA LYS A 26 -4.79 -5.89 -2.35
C LYS A 26 -4.74 -7.06 -1.37
N ALA A 27 -3.72 -7.91 -1.48
CA ALA A 27 -3.54 -9.05 -0.58
C ALA A 27 -3.33 -8.59 0.86
N PHE A 28 -2.57 -7.52 1.06
CA PHE A 28 -2.37 -6.93 2.39
C PHE A 28 -3.69 -6.48 3.00
N ILE A 29 -4.49 -5.74 2.22
CA ILE A 29 -5.79 -5.24 2.69
C ILE A 29 -6.72 -6.41 3.04
N SER A 30 -6.75 -7.43 2.19
CA SER A 30 -7.58 -8.62 2.43
C SER A 30 -7.12 -9.40 3.65
N ALA A 31 -5.80 -9.54 3.85
CA ALA A 31 -5.26 -10.23 5.01
C ALA A 31 -5.62 -9.51 6.32
N GLN A 32 -5.56 -8.18 6.32
CA GLN A 32 -5.97 -7.41 7.50
C GLN A 32 -7.47 -7.57 7.77
N ALA A 33 -8.28 -7.53 6.73
CA ALA A 33 -9.72 -7.74 6.87
C ALA A 33 -10.04 -9.12 7.46
N GLY A 34 -9.30 -10.14 7.06
CA GLY A 34 -9.43 -11.49 7.61
C GLY A 34 -9.12 -11.57 9.10
N LYS A 35 -8.37 -10.62 9.62
CA LYS A 35 -8.07 -10.51 11.06
C LYS A 35 -9.03 -9.55 11.77
N GLY A 36 -10.05 -9.08 11.08
CA GLY A 36 -11.00 -8.13 11.64
C GLY A 36 -10.50 -6.70 11.65
N VAL A 37 -9.46 -6.39 10.88
CA VAL A 37 -8.86 -5.05 10.81
C VAL A 37 -9.20 -4.40 9.47
N ALA A 38 -9.89 -3.27 9.50
CA ALA A 38 -10.15 -2.49 8.30
C ALA A 38 -8.97 -1.55 8.04
N VAL A 39 -8.46 -1.58 6.81
CA VAL A 39 -7.44 -0.61 6.37
C VAL A 39 -8.18 0.65 5.94
N THR A 40 -8.31 1.60 6.85
CA THR A 40 -9.00 2.85 6.57
C THR A 40 -8.06 3.85 5.89
N ALA A 41 -8.64 4.79 5.13
CA ALA A 41 -7.85 5.82 4.46
C ALA A 41 -7.02 6.65 5.45
N ASN A 42 -7.62 7.00 6.60
CA ASN A 42 -6.91 7.79 7.62
C ASN A 42 -5.73 7.05 8.21
N LYS A 43 -5.90 5.75 8.53
CA LYS A 43 -4.80 4.95 9.08
C LYS A 43 -3.70 4.73 8.04
N LEU A 44 -4.08 4.52 6.80
CA LEU A 44 -3.10 4.37 5.72
C LEU A 44 -2.31 5.68 5.54
N THR A 45 -2.99 6.81 5.57
CA THR A 45 -2.34 8.12 5.48
C THR A 45 -1.33 8.32 6.60
N GLU A 46 -1.73 8.03 7.85
CA GLU A 46 -0.82 8.13 8.99
C GLU A 46 0.39 7.23 8.85
N ALA A 47 0.18 5.99 8.42
CA ALA A 47 1.27 5.03 8.26
C ALA A 47 2.26 5.50 7.21
N VAL A 48 1.78 5.92 6.05
CA VAL A 48 2.65 6.38 4.96
C VAL A 48 3.41 7.64 5.35
N GLN A 49 2.77 8.57 6.06
CA GLN A 49 3.44 9.78 6.52
C GLN A 49 4.56 9.49 7.52
N ARG A 50 4.41 8.46 8.35
CA ARG A 50 5.48 8.00 9.22
C ARG A 50 6.60 7.35 8.43
N TRP A 51 6.24 6.55 7.42
CA TRP A 51 7.22 5.80 6.63
C TRP A 51 8.07 6.70 5.74
N LYS A 52 7.53 7.83 5.27
CA LYS A 52 8.28 8.71 4.35
C LYS A 52 9.58 9.23 4.95
N ASP A 53 9.64 9.38 6.27
CA ASP A 53 10.83 9.87 6.97
C ASP A 53 11.58 8.75 7.69
N ASN A 54 11.13 7.50 7.55
CA ASN A 54 11.76 6.37 8.20
C ASN A 54 12.92 5.86 7.36
N PHE A 55 14.12 5.90 7.91
CA PHE A 55 15.33 5.49 7.19
C PHE A 55 15.27 4.05 6.71
N LEU A 56 14.74 3.12 7.52
CA LEU A 56 14.66 1.71 7.15
C LEU A 56 13.73 1.49 5.97
N VAL A 57 12.60 2.20 5.95
CA VAL A 57 11.66 2.10 4.84
C VAL A 57 12.23 2.75 3.58
N THR A 58 12.72 3.98 3.69
CA THR A 58 13.21 4.71 2.52
C THR A 58 14.46 4.07 1.92
N SER A 59 15.33 3.49 2.74
CA SER A 59 16.53 2.82 2.24
C SER A 59 16.21 1.56 1.43
N TYR A 60 15.07 0.96 1.67
CA TYR A 60 14.63 -0.21 0.90
C TYR A 60 14.39 0.14 -0.57
N PHE A 61 14.01 1.37 -0.86
CA PHE A 61 13.67 1.81 -2.21
C PHE A 61 14.82 2.47 -2.98
N ARG A 62 16.00 2.47 -2.42
CA ARG A 62 17.20 3.02 -3.08
C ARG A 62 17.88 2.00 -3.97
#